data_82952d91486d48360be39b04795ad0b0
#
_entry.id   82952d91486d48360be39b04795ad0b0
#
_cell.length_a   1.000
_cell.length_b   1.000
_cell.length_c   1.000
_cell.angle_alpha   90.00
_cell.angle_beta   90.00
_cell.angle_gamma   90.00
#
_symmetry.space_group_name_H-M   'P 1'
#
loop_
_entity.id
_entity.type
_entity.pdbx_description
1 polymer ?
#
loop_
_entity_poly.entity_id
_entity_poly.type
_entity_poly.pdbx_seq_one_letter_code
_entity_poly.pdbx_strand_id
1 'polypeptide(L)'
;MRKHILLPILAALALAACQQGGEATGNAAADNAAEANAVVENGAVGNNVAAEVIAMNDAQRNVVFIRAIMDAGLKCDHVESSQRLDDQDGNPMWRANCSGGVAHMVTITPDGTAKIVSRTDR
;
A
#
# COMPACT_ATOMS: atom_id res chain seq x y z
N MET A 1 30.35 -28.60 59.68
CA MET A 1 31.37 -27.97 58.86
C MET A 1 31.05 -28.23 57.42
N ARG A 2 30.37 -27.35 56.79
CA ARG A 2 30.00 -27.46 55.37
C ARG A 2 30.50 -26.23 54.64
N LYS A 3 31.49 -26.47 53.81
CA LYS A 3 32.12 -25.44 52.98
C LYS A 3 31.22 -25.20 51.79
N HIS A 4 30.62 -24.04 51.71
CA HIS A 4 29.89 -23.58 50.54
C HIS A 4 30.92 -23.00 49.56
N ILE A 5 31.08 -23.71 48.47
CA ILE A 5 31.85 -23.24 47.33
C ILE A 5 30.90 -22.42 46.49
N LEU A 6 31.07 -21.12 46.54
CA LEU A 6 30.42 -20.19 45.63
C LEU A 6 31.17 -20.22 44.29
N LEU A 7 30.57 -20.78 43.29
CA LEU A 7 31.00 -20.61 41.92
C LEU A 7 30.44 -19.27 41.42
N PRO A 8 31.28 -18.41 40.91
CA PRO A 8 30.79 -17.28 40.16
C PRO A 8 30.43 -17.77 38.76
N ILE A 9 29.19 -17.70 38.45
CA ILE A 9 28.70 -17.87 37.08
C ILE A 9 29.11 -16.64 36.31
N LEU A 10 30.12 -16.79 35.47
CA LEU A 10 30.37 -15.82 34.40
C LEU A 10 29.29 -15.98 33.38
N ALA A 11 28.31 -15.13 33.47
CA ALA A 11 27.41 -14.91 32.39
C ALA A 11 28.17 -14.16 31.29
N ALA A 12 28.70 -14.90 30.35
CA ALA A 12 29.22 -14.33 29.13
C ALA A 12 28.04 -13.83 28.33
N LEU A 13 27.93 -12.52 28.27
CA LEU A 13 26.99 -11.85 27.40
C LEU A 13 27.37 -12.09 25.93
N ALA A 14 26.70 -13.00 25.31
CA ALA A 14 26.67 -13.12 23.87
C ALA A 14 25.65 -12.11 23.30
N LEU A 15 25.95 -10.85 23.42
CA LEU A 15 25.11 -9.77 22.88
C LEU A 15 25.55 -9.28 21.51
N ALA A 16 26.57 -9.91 20.94
CA ALA A 16 27.11 -9.43 19.67
C ALA A 16 26.49 -10.03 18.42
N ALA A 17 25.65 -11.05 18.55
CA ALA A 17 25.17 -11.77 17.38
C ALA A 17 23.89 -11.19 16.76
N CYS A 18 23.20 -10.30 17.44
CA CYS A 18 21.93 -9.79 16.93
C CYS A 18 22.04 -8.55 16.05
N GLN A 19 23.19 -7.91 16.02
CA GLN A 19 23.30 -6.65 15.27
C GLN A 19 23.66 -6.84 13.81
N GLN A 20 24.39 -7.89 13.49
CA GLN A 20 24.83 -8.06 12.10
C GLN A 20 23.75 -8.62 11.17
N GLY A 21 22.86 -9.42 11.69
CA GLY A 21 21.78 -9.96 10.87
C GLY A 21 20.72 -8.93 10.52
N GLY A 22 20.51 -7.97 11.38
CA GLY A 22 19.55 -6.91 11.16
C GLY A 22 20.01 -5.87 10.14
N GLU A 23 21.28 -5.57 10.14
CA GLU A 23 21.83 -4.56 9.25
C GLU A 23 21.85 -5.00 7.78
N ALA A 24 22.27 -6.23 7.54
CA ALA A 24 22.32 -6.72 6.18
C ALA A 24 20.90 -6.85 5.56
N THR A 25 19.95 -7.31 6.34
CA THR A 25 18.55 -7.42 5.89
C THR A 25 17.92 -6.04 5.81
N GLY A 26 18.25 -5.17 6.71
CA GLY A 26 17.79 -3.79 6.69
C GLY A 26 18.26 -3.02 5.47
N ASN A 27 19.48 -3.23 5.06
CA ASN A 27 20.03 -2.55 3.90
C ASN A 27 19.33 -2.97 2.60
N ALA A 28 19.09 -4.26 2.42
CA ALA A 28 18.38 -4.72 1.24
C ALA A 28 16.91 -4.23 1.24
N ALA A 29 16.26 -4.26 2.38
CA ALA A 29 14.92 -3.71 2.51
C ALA A 29 14.91 -2.18 2.41
N ALA A 30 15.94 -1.52 2.88
CA ALA A 30 16.07 -0.07 2.77
C ALA A 30 16.27 0.37 1.32
N ASP A 31 17.03 -0.36 0.55
CA ASP A 31 17.21 -0.06 -0.86
C ASP A 31 15.89 -0.15 -1.62
N ASN A 32 15.11 -1.20 -1.38
CA ASN A 32 13.79 -1.32 -1.97
C ASN A 32 12.81 -0.28 -1.44
N ALA A 33 12.87 0.05 -0.16
CA ALA A 33 12.06 1.09 0.43
C ALA A 33 12.49 2.48 -0.06
N ALA A 34 13.77 2.70 -0.28
CA ALA A 34 14.27 3.94 -0.84
C ALA A 34 13.81 4.15 -2.27
N GLU A 35 13.80 3.13 -3.08
CA GLU A 35 13.22 3.19 -4.43
C GLU A 35 11.72 3.50 -4.38
N ALA A 36 10.97 2.84 -3.52
CA ALA A 36 9.56 3.11 -3.34
C ALA A 36 9.33 4.54 -2.81
N ASN A 37 10.14 4.99 -1.87
CA ASN A 37 10.08 6.35 -1.36
C ASN A 37 10.48 7.38 -2.41
N ALA A 38 11.48 7.09 -3.23
CA ALA A 38 11.87 7.95 -4.34
C ALA A 38 10.72 8.12 -5.35
N VAL A 39 9.98 7.06 -5.61
CA VAL A 39 8.77 7.12 -6.43
C VAL A 39 7.70 7.99 -5.78
N VAL A 40 7.50 7.88 -4.48
CA VAL A 40 6.55 8.71 -3.73
C VAL A 40 7.00 10.16 -3.65
N GLU A 41 8.27 10.40 -3.42
CA GLU A 41 8.82 11.77 -3.44
C GLU A 41 8.70 12.39 -4.82
N ASN A 42 8.99 11.63 -5.84
CA ASN A 42 8.75 12.05 -7.19
C ASN A 42 7.27 12.33 -7.43
N GLY A 43 6.36 11.56 -6.83
CA GLY A 43 4.92 11.80 -6.82
C GLY A 43 4.58 13.18 -6.28
N ALA A 44 5.23 13.58 -5.21
CA ALA A 44 5.01 14.89 -4.59
C ALA A 44 5.55 16.06 -5.44
N VAL A 45 6.52 15.82 -6.31
CA VAL A 45 7.18 16.84 -7.12
C VAL A 45 6.64 16.94 -8.56
N GLY A 46 5.44 16.45 -8.80
CA GLY A 46 4.80 16.51 -10.12
C GLY A 46 4.55 15.15 -10.73
N ASN A 47 4.55 14.12 -9.94
CA ASN A 47 4.17 12.79 -10.40
C ASN A 47 2.69 12.73 -10.70
N ASN A 48 2.44 11.97 -11.69
CA ASN A 48 1.11 11.66 -12.12
C ASN A 48 0.64 10.40 -11.38
N VAL A 49 -0.04 10.60 -10.25
CA VAL A 49 -0.61 9.50 -9.47
C VAL A 49 -1.56 8.64 -10.31
N ALA A 50 -2.25 9.26 -11.24
CA ALA A 50 -3.09 8.55 -12.19
C ALA A 50 -2.28 7.54 -13.03
N ALA A 51 -1.08 7.90 -13.46
CA ALA A 51 -0.18 7.00 -14.19
C ALA A 51 0.29 5.83 -13.31
N GLU A 52 0.54 6.07 -12.04
CA GLU A 52 0.89 5.02 -11.08
C GLU A 52 -0.24 4.01 -10.91
N VAL A 53 -1.47 4.49 -10.77
CA VAL A 53 -2.65 3.62 -10.65
C VAL A 53 -2.86 2.81 -11.93
N ILE A 54 -2.57 3.37 -13.10
CA ILE A 54 -2.60 2.62 -14.37
C ILE A 54 -1.58 1.48 -14.35
N ALA A 55 -0.40 1.72 -13.84
CA ALA A 55 0.70 0.74 -13.80
C ALA A 55 0.49 -0.37 -12.75
N MET A 56 -0.39 -0.19 -11.78
CA MET A 56 -0.69 -1.19 -10.76
C MET A 56 -1.33 -2.45 -11.37
N ASN A 57 -1.06 -3.59 -10.76
CA ASN A 57 -1.85 -4.79 -11.04
C ASN A 57 -3.27 -4.66 -10.47
N ASP A 58 -4.17 -5.53 -10.89
CA ASP A 58 -5.58 -5.45 -10.50
C ASP A 58 -5.79 -5.55 -8.98
N ALA A 59 -5.05 -6.41 -8.30
CA ALA A 59 -5.17 -6.58 -6.86
C ALA A 59 -4.78 -5.29 -6.11
N GLN A 60 -3.68 -4.68 -6.49
CA GLN A 60 -3.24 -3.41 -5.90
C GLN A 60 -4.23 -2.29 -6.21
N ARG A 61 -4.68 -2.20 -7.43
CA ARG A 61 -5.66 -1.19 -7.87
C ARG A 61 -6.98 -1.33 -7.13
N ASN A 62 -7.47 -2.55 -6.94
CA ASN A 62 -8.71 -2.81 -6.20
C ASN A 62 -8.61 -2.34 -4.75
N VAL A 63 -7.44 -2.46 -4.10
CA VAL A 63 -7.21 -1.93 -2.75
C VAL A 63 -7.25 -0.40 -2.72
N VAL A 64 -6.72 0.26 -3.74
CA VAL A 64 -6.81 1.72 -3.86
C VAL A 64 -8.26 2.15 -4.01
N PHE A 65 -9.00 1.47 -4.86
CA PHE A 65 -10.39 1.82 -5.14
C PHE A 65 -11.31 1.59 -3.96
N ILE A 66 -11.17 0.49 -3.23
CA ILE A 66 -12.00 0.28 -2.04
C ILE A 66 -11.79 1.39 -1.01
N ARG A 67 -10.57 1.84 -0.79
CA ARG A 67 -10.29 2.95 0.10
C ARG A 67 -10.95 4.23 -0.36
N ALA A 68 -10.78 4.58 -1.62
CA ALA A 68 -11.37 5.77 -2.21
C ALA A 68 -12.91 5.76 -2.12
N ILE A 69 -13.53 4.61 -2.36
CA ILE A 69 -14.99 4.44 -2.26
C ILE A 69 -15.46 4.61 -0.81
N MET A 70 -14.76 4.03 0.14
CA MET A 70 -15.06 4.16 1.56
C MET A 70 -14.87 5.60 2.06
N ASP A 71 -13.79 6.26 1.65
CA ASP A 71 -13.52 7.66 1.98
C ASP A 71 -14.60 8.61 1.42
N ALA A 72 -15.18 8.25 0.29
CA ALA A 72 -16.33 8.96 -0.27
C ALA A 72 -17.67 8.66 0.44
N GLY A 73 -17.67 7.83 1.49
CA GLY A 73 -18.86 7.45 2.23
C GLY A 73 -19.80 6.49 1.50
N LEU A 74 -19.31 5.83 0.46
CA LEU A 74 -20.07 4.90 -0.34
C LEU A 74 -19.90 3.46 0.15
N LYS A 75 -20.92 2.66 -0.08
CA LYS A 75 -20.90 1.25 0.35
C LYS A 75 -20.18 0.37 -0.66
N CYS A 76 -19.19 -0.35 -0.19
CA CYS A 76 -18.48 -1.38 -0.93
C CYS A 76 -17.74 -2.24 0.10
N ASP A 77 -18.07 -3.49 0.21
CA ASP A 77 -17.38 -4.36 1.17
C ASP A 77 -15.98 -4.70 0.66
N HIS A 78 -15.86 -5.02 -0.60
CA HIS A 78 -14.60 -5.13 -1.30
C HIS A 78 -14.79 -4.95 -2.82
N VAL A 79 -13.75 -4.56 -3.50
CA VAL A 79 -13.72 -4.48 -4.95
C VAL A 79 -13.29 -5.83 -5.51
N GLU A 80 -14.18 -6.52 -6.18
CA GLU A 80 -13.92 -7.82 -6.79
C GLU A 80 -13.11 -7.68 -8.09
N SER A 81 -13.43 -6.67 -8.85
CA SER A 81 -12.75 -6.38 -10.12
C SER A 81 -12.79 -4.91 -10.46
N SER A 82 -11.84 -4.47 -11.23
CA SER A 82 -11.84 -3.14 -11.82
C SER A 82 -11.58 -3.21 -13.32
N GLN A 83 -12.44 -2.55 -14.08
CA GLN A 83 -12.36 -2.51 -15.52
C GLN A 83 -11.99 -1.10 -15.96
N ARG A 84 -10.94 -0.99 -16.78
CA ARG A 84 -10.57 0.27 -17.39
C ARG A 84 -11.65 0.70 -18.39
N LEU A 85 -12.03 1.96 -18.30
CA LEU A 85 -12.94 2.62 -19.23
C LEU A 85 -12.20 3.71 -20.01
N ASP A 86 -12.91 4.34 -20.93
CA ASP A 86 -12.39 5.51 -21.62
C ASP A 86 -12.12 6.65 -20.61
N ASP A 87 -11.14 7.46 -20.91
CA ASP A 87 -10.79 8.58 -20.07
C ASP A 87 -11.92 9.59 -19.97
N GLN A 88 -12.13 10.11 -18.78
CA GLN A 88 -13.10 11.18 -18.56
C GLN A 88 -12.36 12.49 -18.27
N ASP A 89 -12.62 13.48 -19.09
CA ASP A 89 -11.97 14.80 -18.99
C ASP A 89 -10.43 14.71 -18.97
N GLY A 90 -9.88 13.76 -19.75
CA GLY A 90 -8.44 13.50 -19.81
C GLY A 90 -7.87 12.73 -18.62
N ASN A 91 -8.70 12.23 -17.73
CA ASN A 91 -8.29 11.45 -16.58
C ASN A 91 -8.71 9.99 -16.72
N PRO A 92 -7.86 9.04 -16.30
CA PRO A 92 -8.18 7.63 -16.36
C PRO A 92 -9.38 7.29 -15.48
N MET A 93 -10.26 6.50 -16.02
CA MET A 93 -11.48 6.06 -15.35
C MET A 93 -11.59 4.54 -15.32
N TRP A 94 -12.13 4.03 -14.23
CA TRP A 94 -12.43 2.60 -14.06
C TRP A 94 -13.85 2.40 -13.54
N ARG A 95 -14.38 1.26 -13.89
CA ARG A 95 -15.55 0.70 -13.23
C ARG A 95 -15.06 -0.26 -12.16
N ALA A 96 -15.23 0.08 -10.90
CA ALA A 96 -14.97 -0.79 -9.76
C ALA A 96 -16.24 -1.55 -9.40
N ASN A 97 -16.20 -2.86 -9.54
CA ASN A 97 -17.31 -3.74 -9.19
C ASN A 97 -17.13 -4.20 -7.75
N CYS A 98 -18.09 -3.86 -6.93
CA CYS A 98 -18.10 -4.27 -5.51
C CYS A 98 -18.82 -5.61 -5.35
N SER A 99 -18.47 -6.35 -4.30
CA SER A 99 -19.26 -7.48 -3.85
C SER A 99 -20.69 -7.02 -3.56
N GLY A 100 -21.65 -7.85 -3.92
CA GLY A 100 -23.07 -7.49 -3.82
C GLY A 100 -23.66 -6.78 -5.03
N GLY A 101 -22.90 -6.65 -6.12
CA GLY A 101 -23.41 -6.19 -7.42
C GLY A 101 -23.47 -4.68 -7.62
N VAL A 102 -22.98 -3.91 -6.67
CA VAL A 102 -22.86 -2.46 -6.81
C VAL A 102 -21.61 -2.12 -7.60
N ALA A 103 -21.66 -1.14 -8.46
CA ALA A 103 -20.50 -0.65 -9.19
C ALA A 103 -20.36 0.87 -9.05
N HIS A 104 -19.11 1.30 -8.93
CA HIS A 104 -18.75 2.70 -8.85
C HIS A 104 -17.82 3.07 -10.00
N MET A 105 -18.00 4.24 -10.57
CA MET A 105 -17.06 4.83 -11.52
C MET A 105 -16.02 5.61 -10.72
N VAL A 106 -14.76 5.27 -10.89
CA VAL A 106 -13.63 5.89 -10.20
C VAL A 106 -12.74 6.57 -11.23
N THR A 107 -12.62 7.86 -11.13
CA THR A 107 -11.70 8.66 -11.95
C THR A 107 -10.58 9.18 -11.08
N ILE A 108 -9.35 9.02 -11.50
CA ILE A 108 -8.16 9.47 -10.75
C ILE A 108 -7.52 10.63 -11.50
N THR A 109 -7.38 11.76 -10.82
CA THR A 109 -6.66 12.92 -11.36
C THR A 109 -5.15 12.82 -11.13
N PRO A 110 -4.33 13.56 -11.87
CA PRO A 110 -2.87 13.50 -11.71
C PRO A 110 -2.36 13.80 -10.30
N ASP A 111 -3.06 14.64 -9.57
CA ASP A 111 -2.75 14.96 -8.16
C ASP A 111 -3.16 13.87 -7.16
N GLY A 112 -3.80 12.80 -7.63
CA GLY A 112 -4.24 11.69 -6.81
C GLY A 112 -5.65 11.82 -6.24
N THR A 113 -6.40 12.84 -6.63
CA THR A 113 -7.79 12.95 -6.22
C THR A 113 -8.64 11.90 -6.91
N ALA A 114 -9.39 11.12 -6.13
CA ALA A 114 -10.36 10.17 -6.64
C ALA A 114 -11.75 10.81 -6.70
N LYS A 115 -12.31 10.87 -7.89
CA LYS A 115 -13.70 11.26 -8.09
C LYS A 115 -14.54 10.01 -8.30
N ILE A 116 -15.57 9.84 -7.48
CA ILE A 116 -16.38 8.63 -7.51
C ILE A 116 -17.82 9.00 -7.85
N VAL A 117 -18.34 8.34 -8.86
CA VAL A 117 -19.73 8.43 -9.27
C VAL A 117 -20.37 7.05 -9.10
N SER A 118 -21.38 6.99 -8.27
CA SER A 118 -22.18 5.79 -8.11
C SER A 118 -23.31 5.80 -9.13
N ARG A 119 -23.41 4.74 -9.88
CA ARG A 119 -24.59 4.48 -10.68
C ARG A 119 -25.64 3.87 -9.79
N THR A 120 -26.67 4.63 -9.47
CA THR A 120 -27.89 4.11 -8.90
C THR A 120 -28.78 3.64 -10.06
N ASP A 121 -28.46 2.50 -10.62
CA ASP A 121 -29.37 1.83 -11.52
C ASP A 121 -30.48 1.21 -10.67
N ARG A 122 -31.65 1.76 -10.81
CA ARG A 122 -32.88 1.17 -10.27
C ARG A 122 -33.41 0.11 -11.24
#